data_33e349a6c151137f79a3ebe7dc8bf450
#
_entry.id   33e349a6c151137f79a3ebe7dc8bf450
#
_cell.length_a   1.000
_cell.length_b   1.000
_cell.length_c   1.000
_cell.angle_alpha   90.00
_cell.angle_beta   90.00
_cell.angle_gamma   90.00
#
_symmetry.space_group_name_H-M   'P 1'
#
loop_
_entity.id
_entity.type
_entity.pdbx_description
1 polymer ?
#
loop_
_entity_poly.entity_id
_entity_poly.type
_entity_poly.pdbx_seq_one_letter_code
_entity_poly.pdbx_strand_id
1 'polypeptide(L)'
;METRRSINERLASNLRFLRINTKVEEPLGKVKYMSQRHLAEFIGSHTQQISKFELGTNQLSASQVYRIAKLFGLPVDKLFDENLPKSVYTKTIKQNIYT
;
A
#
# COMPACT_ATOMS: atom_id res chain seq x y z
N MET A 1 15.81 1.60 20.99
CA MET A 1 16.30 1.82 19.63
C MET A 1 15.68 0.83 18.66
N GLU A 2 15.11 1.31 17.60
CA GLU A 2 14.45 0.45 16.63
C GLU A 2 15.44 -0.14 15.64
N THR A 3 15.21 -1.37 15.26
CA THR A 3 15.99 -2.02 14.22
C THR A 3 15.37 -1.75 12.86
N ARG A 4 16.15 -1.95 11.80
CA ARG A 4 15.63 -1.86 10.43
C ARG A 4 14.45 -2.81 10.22
N ARG A 5 14.50 -3.99 10.84
CA ARG A 5 13.44 -4.98 10.75
C ARG A 5 12.12 -4.45 11.31
N SER A 6 12.18 -3.79 12.49
CA SER A 6 10.98 -3.21 13.09
C SER A 6 10.36 -2.13 12.20
N ILE A 7 11.19 -1.32 11.54
CA ILE A 7 10.72 -0.29 10.62
C ILE A 7 10.00 -0.95 9.44
N ASN A 8 10.61 -1.98 8.86
CA ASN A 8 10.00 -2.70 7.73
C ASN A 8 8.71 -3.40 8.13
N GLU A 9 8.66 -3.97 9.32
CA GLU A 9 7.45 -4.62 9.81
C GLU A 9 6.30 -3.63 9.97
N ARG A 10 6.59 -2.43 10.45
CA ARG A 10 5.56 -1.38 10.55
C ARG A 10 5.07 -0.94 9.20
N LEU A 11 5.98 -0.75 8.26
CA LEU A 11 5.57 -0.39 6.89
C LEU A 11 4.70 -1.49 6.29
N ALA A 12 5.10 -2.75 6.43
CA ALA A 12 4.34 -3.87 5.90
C ALA A 12 2.93 -3.94 6.51
N SER A 13 2.83 -3.79 7.82
CA SER A 13 1.57 -3.80 8.53
C SER A 13 0.67 -2.64 8.10
N ASN A 14 1.25 -1.43 8.04
CA ASN A 14 0.49 -0.25 7.64
C ASN A 14 0.02 -0.34 6.19
N LEU A 15 0.88 -0.82 5.31
CA LEU A 15 0.52 -0.97 3.91
C LEU A 15 -0.64 -1.95 3.76
N ARG A 16 -0.57 -3.08 4.45
CA ARG A 16 -1.65 -4.04 4.41
C ARG A 16 -2.95 -3.44 4.93
N PHE A 17 -2.89 -2.69 6.03
CA PHE A 17 -4.06 -2.02 6.58
C PHE A 17 -4.66 -1.05 5.55
N LEU A 18 -3.83 -0.22 4.94
CA LEU A 18 -4.30 0.74 3.94
C LEU A 18 -4.93 0.00 2.75
N ARG A 19 -4.29 -1.05 2.28
CA ARG A 19 -4.77 -1.80 1.13
C ARG A 19 -6.14 -2.43 1.40
N ILE A 20 -6.29 -3.15 2.50
CA ILE A 20 -7.55 -3.87 2.75
C ILE A 20 -8.71 -2.94 3.12
N ASN A 21 -8.43 -1.68 3.43
CA ASN A 21 -9.44 -0.69 3.75
C ASN A 21 -9.68 0.32 2.63
N THR A 22 -9.06 0.13 1.47
CA THR A 22 -9.19 1.03 0.34
C THR A 22 -9.93 0.32 -0.79
N LYS A 23 -10.89 1.00 -1.40
CA LYS A 23 -11.62 0.46 -2.53
C LYS A 23 -11.01 0.94 -3.83
N VAL A 24 -11.13 0.11 -4.86
CA VAL A 24 -10.67 0.43 -6.22
C VAL A 24 -11.87 0.39 -7.14
N GLU A 25 -12.07 1.46 -7.90
CA GLU A 25 -13.04 1.47 -8.98
C GLU A 25 -12.32 1.05 -10.26
N GLU A 26 -12.70 -0.11 -10.78
CA GLU A 26 -12.10 -0.66 -11.98
C GLU A 26 -12.61 0.08 -13.22
N PRO A 27 -11.93 -0.03 -14.38
CA PRO A 27 -12.26 0.77 -15.57
C PRO A 27 -13.72 0.67 -16.03
N LEU A 28 -14.36 -0.47 -15.80
CA LEU A 28 -15.75 -0.67 -16.17
C LEU A 28 -16.75 -0.28 -15.08
N GLY A 29 -16.28 0.41 -14.05
CA GLY A 29 -17.13 0.94 -12.99
C GLY A 29 -17.35 0.01 -11.80
N LYS A 30 -16.83 -1.21 -11.85
CA LYS A 30 -16.94 -2.15 -10.74
C LYS A 30 -16.05 -1.73 -9.59
N VAL A 31 -16.59 -1.73 -8.38
CA VAL A 31 -15.86 -1.31 -7.19
C VAL A 31 -15.55 -2.53 -6.32
N LYS A 32 -14.27 -2.68 -5.96
CA LYS A 32 -13.79 -3.79 -5.13
C LYS A 32 -12.79 -3.27 -4.12
N TYR A 33 -12.59 -4.00 -3.03
CA TYR A 33 -11.45 -3.70 -2.15
C TYR A 33 -10.14 -3.96 -2.89
N MET A 34 -9.12 -3.17 -2.55
CA MET A 34 -7.84 -3.26 -3.24
C MET A 34 -7.17 -4.62 -2.99
N SER A 35 -6.90 -5.34 -4.06
CA SER A 35 -6.13 -6.58 -4.01
C SER A 35 -4.64 -6.27 -4.03
N GLN A 36 -3.81 -7.30 -3.75
CA GLN A 36 -2.37 -7.18 -3.92
C GLN A 36 -2.02 -6.89 -5.38
N ARG A 37 -2.78 -7.45 -6.30
CA ARG A 37 -2.59 -7.20 -7.72
C ARG A 37 -2.85 -5.74 -8.08
N HIS A 38 -3.94 -5.16 -7.58
CA HIS A 38 -4.22 -3.74 -7.79
C HIS A 38 -3.06 -2.89 -7.29
N LEU A 39 -2.60 -3.15 -6.07
CA LEU A 39 -1.50 -2.37 -5.50
C LEU A 39 -0.23 -2.51 -6.33
N ALA A 40 0.09 -3.73 -6.75
CA ALA A 40 1.27 -3.96 -7.59
C ALA A 40 1.21 -3.15 -8.88
N GLU A 41 0.06 -3.12 -9.53
CA GLU A 41 -0.12 -2.34 -10.76
C GLU A 41 0.05 -0.85 -10.50
N PHE A 42 -0.52 -0.32 -9.40
CA PHE A 42 -0.42 1.09 -9.09
C PHE A 42 1.02 1.55 -8.84
N ILE A 43 1.85 0.70 -8.26
CA ILE A 43 3.21 1.11 -7.89
C ILE A 43 4.29 0.53 -8.81
N GLY A 44 3.88 -0.10 -9.91
CA GLY A 44 4.84 -0.65 -10.87
C GLY A 44 5.64 -1.83 -10.31
N SER A 45 4.96 -2.75 -9.66
CA SER A 45 5.57 -3.92 -9.04
C SER A 45 4.87 -5.18 -9.50
N HIS A 46 5.30 -6.32 -8.98
CA HIS A 46 4.65 -7.61 -9.21
C HIS A 46 3.87 -8.04 -7.98
N THR A 47 2.77 -8.74 -8.20
CA THR A 47 1.92 -9.21 -7.10
C THR A 47 2.70 -10.03 -6.08
N GLN A 48 3.64 -10.87 -6.54
CA GLN A 48 4.46 -11.66 -5.64
C GLN A 48 5.33 -10.81 -4.73
N GLN A 49 5.84 -9.68 -5.23
CA GLN A 49 6.63 -8.77 -4.42
C GLN A 49 5.79 -8.17 -3.30
N ILE A 50 4.56 -7.78 -3.61
CA ILE A 50 3.64 -7.23 -2.59
C ILE A 50 3.32 -8.31 -1.54
N SER A 51 3.02 -9.52 -2.00
CA SER A 51 2.72 -10.62 -1.08
C SER A 51 3.87 -10.89 -0.13
N LYS A 52 5.09 -10.99 -0.65
CA LYS A 52 6.28 -11.24 0.16
C LYS A 52 6.55 -10.08 1.10
N PHE A 53 6.36 -8.85 0.63
CA PHE A 53 6.56 -7.69 1.48
C PHE A 53 5.59 -7.70 2.66
N GLU A 54 4.32 -7.97 2.41
CA GLU A 54 3.31 -8.01 3.48
C GLU A 54 3.58 -9.14 4.48
N LEU A 55 4.29 -10.19 4.06
CA LEU A 55 4.73 -11.26 4.95
C LEU A 55 6.05 -10.93 5.67
N GLY A 56 6.67 -9.81 5.33
CA GLY A 56 7.92 -9.39 5.96
C GLY A 56 9.17 -10.06 5.39
N THR A 57 9.08 -10.69 4.22
CA THR A 57 10.19 -11.47 3.66
C THR A 57 11.04 -10.73 2.64
N ASN A 58 10.62 -9.54 2.21
CA ASN A 58 11.46 -8.73 1.33
C ASN A 58 11.21 -7.24 1.59
N GLN A 59 11.98 -6.39 0.90
CA GLN A 59 11.89 -4.95 1.06
C GLN A 59 11.39 -4.31 -0.22
N LEU A 60 10.79 -3.12 -0.08
CA LEU A 60 10.42 -2.29 -1.22
C LEU A 60 11.50 -1.25 -1.48
N SER A 61 11.64 -0.84 -2.72
CA SER A 61 12.55 0.24 -3.07
C SER A 61 12.02 1.58 -2.58
N ALA A 62 12.92 2.57 -2.48
CA ALA A 62 12.52 3.92 -2.10
C ALA A 62 11.48 4.49 -3.06
N SER A 63 11.62 4.22 -4.36
CA SER A 63 10.66 4.72 -5.35
C SER A 63 9.29 4.07 -5.18
N GLN A 64 9.24 2.80 -4.81
CA GLN A 64 7.97 2.12 -4.55
C GLN A 64 7.31 2.68 -3.30
N VAL A 65 8.07 2.93 -2.24
CA VAL A 65 7.55 3.55 -1.02
C VAL A 65 6.97 4.93 -1.34
N TYR A 66 7.68 5.72 -2.15
CA TYR A 66 7.20 7.03 -2.57
C TYR A 66 5.87 6.92 -3.32
N ARG A 67 5.76 5.98 -4.24
CA ARG A 67 4.53 5.76 -5.00
C ARG A 67 3.37 5.34 -4.11
N ILE A 68 3.64 4.54 -3.09
CA ILE A 68 2.62 4.15 -2.11
C ILE A 68 2.12 5.38 -1.36
N ALA A 69 3.02 6.22 -0.89
CA ALA A 69 2.65 7.46 -0.19
C ALA A 69 1.77 8.34 -1.08
N LYS A 70 2.15 8.50 -2.33
CA LYS A 70 1.37 9.28 -3.30
C LYS A 70 -0.01 8.65 -3.54
N LEU A 71 -0.05 7.34 -3.70
CA LEU A 71 -1.29 6.62 -3.97
C LEU A 71 -2.32 6.83 -2.85
N PHE A 72 -1.88 6.73 -1.61
CA PHE A 72 -2.77 6.87 -0.46
C PHE A 72 -2.88 8.32 0.04
N GLY A 73 -2.15 9.25 -0.57
CA GLY A 73 -2.23 10.66 -0.19
C GLY A 73 -1.66 10.95 1.19
N LEU A 74 -0.63 10.21 1.59
CA LEU A 74 0.00 10.35 2.90
C LEU A 74 1.45 10.79 2.76
N PRO A 75 1.97 11.55 3.74
CA PRO A 75 3.41 11.78 3.82
C PRO A 75 4.13 10.46 4.05
N VAL A 76 5.36 10.33 3.53
CA VAL A 76 6.11 9.08 3.62
C VAL A 76 6.28 8.63 5.08
N ASP A 77 6.56 9.57 5.99
CA ASP A 77 6.77 9.23 7.40
C ASP A 77 5.53 8.61 8.04
N LYS A 78 4.34 8.95 7.57
CA LYS A 78 3.11 8.36 8.11
C LYS A 78 2.99 6.88 7.76
N LEU A 79 3.61 6.44 6.68
CA LEU A 79 3.60 5.02 6.34
C LEU A 79 4.35 4.17 7.37
N PHE A 80 5.29 4.78 8.09
CA PHE A 80 6.10 4.10 9.09
C PHE A 80 5.60 4.33 10.51
N ASP A 81 4.53 5.08 10.69
CA ASP A 81 4.00 5.43 12.00
C ASP A 81 3.24 4.22 12.57
N GLU A 82 3.69 3.75 13.73
CA GLU A 82 3.01 2.62 14.38
C GLU A 82 1.61 2.98 14.83
N ASN A 83 1.30 4.26 14.94
CA ASN A 83 -0.01 4.77 15.33
C ASN A 83 -0.81 5.25 14.12
N LEU A 84 -0.51 4.74 12.93
CA LEU A 84 -1.30 5.11 11.75
C LEU A 84 -2.78 4.97 12.09
N PRO A 85 -3.60 6.02 11.89
CA PRO A 85 -4.99 5.98 12.28
C PRO A 85 -5.74 4.84 11.61
N LYS A 86 -6.27 3.95 12.45
CA LYS A 86 -7.03 2.79 11.98
C LYS A 86 -8.53 3.02 12.07
N SER A 87 -8.93 4.15 12.61
CA SER A 87 -10.32 4.42 12.91
C SER A 87 -11.20 4.51 11.69
N VAL A 88 -10.86 5.39 10.79
CA VAL A 88 -11.68 5.58 9.59
C VAL A 88 -10.78 5.92 8.42
N TYR A 89 -10.32 4.92 7.73
CA TYR A 89 -9.66 5.16 6.48
C TYR A 89 -10.53 4.59 5.37
N THR A 90 -11.31 5.45 4.76
CA THR A 90 -12.13 5.07 3.63
C THR A 90 -11.69 5.91 2.45
N LYS A 91 -11.34 5.25 1.37
CA LYS A 91 -10.93 5.93 0.15
C LYS A 91 -11.26 5.02 -1.02
N THR A 92 -11.67 5.61 -2.11
CA THR A 92 -11.83 4.90 -3.36
C THR A 92 -10.85 5.47 -4.36
N ILE A 93 -10.03 4.61 -4.94
CA ILE A 93 -9.05 4.99 -5.94
C ILE A 93 -9.54 4.49 -7.28
N LYS A 94 -9.57 5.38 -8.26
CA LYS A 94 -10.01 5.01 -9.60
C LYS A 94 -8.85 4.41 -10.37
N GLN A 95 -9.05 3.22 -10.91
CA GLN A 95 -8.07 2.57 -11.76
C GLN A 95 -8.17 3.17 -13.15
N ASN A 96 -7.03 3.69 -13.64
CA ASN A 96 -6.98 4.35 -14.94
C ASN A 96 -6.54 3.36 -16.01
N ILE A 97 -7.37 3.18 -17.03
CA ILE A 97 -7.07 2.25 -18.13
C ILE A 97 -5.96 2.75 -19.05
N TYR A 98 -5.60 4.02 -18.94
CA TYR A 98 -4.58 4.62 -19.81
C TYR A 98 -3.21 4.72 -19.16
N THR A 99 -3.03 4.17 -17.98
CA THR A 99 -1.71 4.19 -17.33
C THR A 99 -0.82 3.04 -17.78
#